data_32e18eb27a43523e8ea8634468f7fb4d
#
_entry.id   32e18eb27a43523e8ea8634468f7fb4d
#
_cell.length_a   1.000
_cell.length_b   1.000
_cell.length_c   1.000
_cell.angle_alpha   90.00
_cell.angle_beta   90.00
_cell.angle_gamma   90.00
#
_symmetry.space_group_name_H-M   'P 1'
#
loop_
_entity.id
_entity.type
_entity.pdbx_description
1 polymer ?
#
loop_
_entity_poly.entity_id
_entity_poly.type
_entity_poly.pdbx_seq_one_letter_code
_entity_poly.pdbx_strand_id
1 'polypeptide(L)'
;GSVEYPHPVLQVKTGKIQVTKNWSDGAEKHGNGSVTVTLKQCNAQGEDCKDINRTVTLNNQGQWAGAFENLAPGTYRVEESSVDGYTASYNPENQLVTVTADDLWAAPDNNNMTTFDNVKTYPVTITNTFVAVSALPMTGGATTRDWLVYGGGFGLLAALVRIGYFIWRKR
;
A
#
# COMPACT_ATOMS: atom_id res chain seq x y z
N GLY A 1 23.60 -26.42 46.25
CA GLY A 1 23.43 -26.32 44.80
C GLY A 1 22.56 -25.15 44.43
N SER A 2 22.99 -24.38 43.45
CA SER A 2 22.20 -23.26 42.97
C SER A 2 21.06 -23.80 42.10
N VAL A 3 19.86 -23.38 42.42
CA VAL A 3 18.71 -23.67 41.57
C VAL A 3 18.66 -22.62 40.51
N GLU A 4 18.84 -23.05 39.27
CA GLU A 4 18.77 -22.16 38.15
C GLU A 4 17.34 -22.11 37.66
N TYR A 5 16.72 -20.92 37.77
CA TYR A 5 15.38 -20.71 37.23
C TYR A 5 15.52 -20.30 35.80
N PRO A 6 14.88 -21.00 34.86
CA PRO A 6 14.92 -20.55 33.48
C PRO A 6 14.23 -19.17 33.39
N HIS A 7 14.95 -18.21 32.84
CA HIS A 7 14.39 -16.90 32.56
C HIS A 7 13.32 -17.05 31.51
N PRO A 8 12.08 -16.60 31.74
CA PRO A 8 11.10 -16.59 30.67
C PRO A 8 11.57 -15.61 29.61
N VAL A 9 11.79 -16.13 28.41
CA VAL A 9 12.08 -15.29 27.29
C VAL A 9 10.75 -14.71 26.80
N LEU A 10 10.54 -13.44 27.12
CA LEU A 10 9.37 -12.74 26.62
C LEU A 10 9.64 -12.42 25.15
N GLN A 11 9.02 -13.17 24.25
CA GLN A 11 9.10 -12.82 22.85
C GLN A 11 7.92 -11.94 22.48
N VAL A 12 8.25 -10.73 22.09
CA VAL A 12 7.26 -9.81 21.53
C VAL A 12 7.03 -10.25 20.09
N LYS A 13 5.83 -10.71 19.81
CA LYS A 13 5.45 -11.01 18.46
C LYS A 13 5.15 -9.74 17.71
N THR A 14 5.46 -9.75 16.45
CA THR A 14 5.26 -8.59 15.59
C THR A 14 4.27 -8.93 14.48
N GLY A 15 3.60 -7.91 13.98
CA GLY A 15 2.75 -8.03 12.81
C GLY A 15 3.54 -7.79 11.54
N LYS A 16 3.00 -8.30 10.45
CA LYS A 16 3.56 -8.13 9.11
C LYS A 16 2.45 -7.75 8.14
N ILE A 17 2.62 -6.68 7.40
CA ILE A 17 1.71 -6.33 6.32
C ILE A 17 2.33 -6.81 5.02
N GLN A 18 1.67 -7.76 4.37
CA GLN A 18 2.10 -8.29 3.08
C GLN A 18 1.37 -7.54 1.98
N VAL A 19 2.11 -6.84 1.15
CA VAL A 19 1.56 -6.05 0.04
C VAL A 19 1.74 -6.80 -1.26
N THR A 20 0.66 -6.93 -2.00
CA THR A 20 0.66 -7.53 -3.34
C THR A 20 0.12 -6.51 -4.32
N LYS A 21 0.78 -6.38 -5.46
CA LYS A 21 0.41 -5.43 -6.50
C LYS A 21 -0.12 -6.15 -7.72
N ASN A 22 -1.27 -5.71 -8.19
CA ASN A 22 -1.87 -6.18 -9.43
C ASN A 22 -1.94 -5.05 -10.45
N TRP A 23 -1.78 -5.41 -11.72
CA TRP A 23 -1.90 -4.50 -12.85
C TRP A 23 -3.04 -4.98 -13.74
N SER A 24 -4.01 -4.11 -14.00
CA SER A 24 -5.18 -4.48 -14.81
C SER A 24 -4.82 -4.78 -16.27
N ASP A 25 -3.71 -4.23 -16.72
CA ASP A 25 -3.24 -4.40 -18.10
C ASP A 25 -2.13 -5.45 -18.22
N GLY A 26 -1.83 -6.15 -17.13
CA GLY A 26 -0.84 -7.21 -17.10
C GLY A 26 0.52 -6.77 -16.59
N ALA A 27 1.06 -7.56 -15.67
CA ALA A 27 2.34 -7.26 -15.02
C ALA A 27 3.51 -7.29 -16.01
N GLU A 28 3.38 -8.02 -17.10
CA GLU A 28 4.43 -8.15 -18.12
C GLU A 28 4.73 -6.82 -18.80
N LYS A 29 3.80 -5.87 -18.77
CA LYS A 29 4.02 -4.54 -19.34
C LYS A 29 4.87 -3.64 -18.44
N HIS A 30 5.13 -4.08 -17.24
CA HIS A 30 5.80 -3.28 -16.22
C HIS A 30 7.14 -3.88 -15.78
N GLY A 31 7.75 -4.70 -16.63
CA GLY A 31 8.94 -5.47 -16.29
C GLY A 31 10.13 -4.67 -15.78
N ASN A 32 10.27 -3.41 -16.21
CA ASN A 32 11.37 -2.54 -15.82
C ASN A 32 10.95 -1.45 -14.83
N GLY A 33 9.68 -1.45 -14.42
CA GLY A 33 9.16 -0.44 -13.54
C GLY A 33 9.22 -0.84 -12.08
N SER A 34 8.95 0.12 -11.24
CA SER A 34 8.80 -0.10 -9.80
C SER A 34 7.76 0.86 -9.25
N VAL A 35 7.17 0.47 -8.12
CA VAL A 35 6.20 1.29 -7.41
C VAL A 35 6.62 1.35 -5.96
N THR A 36 6.57 2.52 -5.37
CA THR A 36 6.88 2.71 -3.95
C THR A 36 5.59 2.73 -3.15
N VAL A 37 5.58 1.96 -2.07
CA VAL A 37 4.46 1.92 -1.12
C VAL A 37 4.97 2.40 0.22
N THR A 38 4.25 3.33 0.82
CA THR A 38 4.60 3.96 2.09
C THR A 38 3.65 3.48 3.18
N LEU A 39 4.20 3.24 4.36
CA LEU A 39 3.42 2.90 5.54
C LEU A 39 3.32 4.13 6.44
N LYS A 40 2.08 4.45 6.84
CA LYS A 40 1.81 5.50 7.81
C LYS A 40 1.18 4.90 9.05
N GLN A 41 1.42 5.52 10.18
CA GLN A 41 0.79 5.13 11.44
C GLN A 41 -0.30 6.13 11.78
N CYS A 42 -1.48 5.62 12.09
CA CYS A 42 -2.67 6.41 12.34
C CYS A 42 -3.12 6.28 13.80
N ASN A 43 -4.07 7.10 14.20
CA ASN A 43 -4.75 6.89 15.49
C ASN A 43 -5.71 5.69 15.39
N ALA A 44 -6.36 5.36 16.50
CA ALA A 44 -7.24 4.18 16.57
C ALA A 44 -8.43 4.27 15.60
N GLN A 45 -8.80 5.46 15.19
CA GLN A 45 -9.89 5.68 14.25
C GLN A 45 -9.43 5.63 12.78
N GLY A 46 -8.14 5.44 12.55
CA GLY A 46 -7.57 5.44 11.21
C GLY A 46 -7.34 6.84 10.66
N GLU A 47 -7.25 7.83 11.54
CA GLU A 47 -7.05 9.22 11.20
C GLU A 47 -5.70 9.70 11.70
N ASP A 48 -5.36 10.95 11.40
CA ASP A 48 -4.08 11.56 11.80
C ASP A 48 -2.88 10.69 11.43
N CYS A 49 -2.90 10.17 10.21
CA CYS A 49 -1.87 9.26 9.74
C CYS A 49 -0.57 10.02 9.45
N LYS A 50 0.51 9.55 10.05
CA LYS A 50 1.83 10.16 9.92
C LYS A 50 2.81 9.20 9.29
N ASP A 51 3.66 9.75 8.46
CA ASP A 51 4.75 8.99 7.85
C ASP A 51 5.73 8.54 8.94
N ILE A 52 6.06 7.26 8.92
CA ILE A 52 7.02 6.68 9.87
C ILE A 52 8.31 6.25 9.18
N ASN A 53 8.57 6.77 7.99
CA ASN A 53 9.75 6.47 7.19
C ASN A 53 9.91 4.98 6.89
N ARG A 54 8.80 4.32 6.57
CA ARG A 54 8.79 2.92 6.16
C ARG A 54 8.23 2.84 4.76
N THR A 55 9.03 2.34 3.83
CA THR A 55 8.61 2.13 2.44
C THR A 55 9.06 0.78 1.95
N VAL A 56 8.33 0.25 0.99
CA VAL A 56 8.76 -0.92 0.21
C VAL A 56 8.66 -0.58 -1.27
N THR A 57 9.55 -1.12 -2.06
CA THR A 57 9.53 -0.98 -3.51
C THR A 57 9.05 -2.29 -4.10
N LEU A 58 8.01 -2.22 -4.91
CA LEU A 58 7.46 -3.37 -5.60
C LEU A 58 7.90 -3.34 -7.05
N ASN A 59 8.37 -4.45 -7.55
CA ASN A 59 8.88 -4.57 -8.93
C ASN A 59 8.72 -6.00 -9.41
N ASN A 60 9.06 -6.20 -10.67
CA ASN A 60 8.92 -7.51 -11.31
C ASN A 60 9.84 -8.57 -10.69
N GLN A 61 11.06 -8.22 -10.29
CA GLN A 61 11.98 -9.16 -9.66
C GLN A 61 11.40 -9.70 -8.34
N GLY A 62 10.69 -8.88 -7.60
CA GLY A 62 9.99 -9.28 -6.38
C GLY A 62 8.58 -9.79 -6.64
N GLN A 63 8.23 -10.06 -7.89
CA GLN A 63 6.90 -10.56 -8.27
C GLN A 63 5.77 -9.62 -7.83
N TRP A 64 6.05 -8.33 -7.82
CA TRP A 64 5.13 -7.27 -7.41
C TRP A 64 4.58 -7.49 -6.00
N ALA A 65 5.43 -7.97 -5.10
CA ALA A 65 5.09 -8.20 -3.71
C ALA A 65 6.18 -7.66 -2.80
N GLY A 66 5.80 -7.29 -1.60
CA GLY A 66 6.71 -6.81 -0.57
C GLY A 66 6.02 -6.82 0.77
N ALA A 67 6.75 -6.50 1.82
CA ALA A 67 6.19 -6.56 3.15
C ALA A 67 6.78 -5.50 4.06
N PHE A 68 5.93 -5.02 4.98
CA PHE A 68 6.35 -4.26 6.13
C PHE A 68 6.38 -5.22 7.32
N GLU A 69 7.55 -5.41 7.90
CA GLU A 69 7.74 -6.40 8.96
C GLU A 69 7.99 -5.73 10.30
N ASN A 70 7.91 -6.51 11.36
CA ASN A 70 8.21 -6.07 12.72
C ASN A 70 7.32 -4.91 13.17
N LEU A 71 6.02 -5.01 12.90
CA LEU A 71 5.07 -3.97 13.26
C LEU A 71 4.50 -4.21 14.64
N ALA A 72 4.55 -3.17 15.47
CA ALA A 72 3.90 -3.16 16.78
C ALA A 72 2.39 -3.03 16.62
N PRO A 73 1.60 -3.38 17.65
CA PRO A 73 0.17 -3.12 17.62
C PRO A 73 -0.13 -1.65 17.33
N GLY A 74 -1.11 -1.43 16.47
CA GLY A 74 -1.49 -0.09 16.04
C GLY A 74 -2.29 -0.14 14.76
N THR A 75 -2.75 1.01 14.33
CA THR A 75 -3.47 1.17 13.06
C THR A 75 -2.55 1.83 12.05
N TYR A 76 -2.45 1.22 10.89
CA TYR A 76 -1.55 1.64 9.83
C TYR A 76 -2.32 1.88 8.55
N ARG A 77 -1.83 2.82 7.75
CA ARG A 77 -2.34 3.07 6.40
C ARG A 77 -1.26 2.73 5.40
N VAL A 78 -1.66 2.02 4.35
CA VAL A 78 -0.79 1.65 3.24
C VAL A 78 -1.13 2.54 2.06
N GLU A 79 -0.13 3.25 1.53
CA GLU A 79 -0.33 4.18 0.41
C GLU A 79 0.70 3.92 -0.68
N GLU A 80 0.21 3.80 -1.89
CA GLU A 80 1.06 3.74 -3.08
C GLU A 80 1.34 5.15 -3.58
N SER A 81 2.56 5.40 -4.01
CA SER A 81 2.87 6.60 -4.77
C SER A 81 2.13 6.57 -6.10
N SER A 82 1.56 7.68 -6.51
CA SER A 82 0.76 7.72 -7.73
C SER A 82 1.56 7.24 -8.95
N VAL A 83 0.90 6.50 -9.82
CA VAL A 83 1.46 5.99 -11.06
C VAL A 83 0.73 6.64 -12.21
N ASP A 84 1.47 7.32 -13.08
CA ASP A 84 0.88 8.05 -14.19
C ASP A 84 0.08 7.11 -15.11
N GLY A 85 -1.14 7.51 -15.41
CA GLY A 85 -2.01 6.75 -16.29
C GLY A 85 -2.78 5.63 -15.60
N TYR A 86 -2.70 5.56 -14.27
CA TYR A 86 -3.39 4.52 -13.51
C TYR A 86 -4.15 5.09 -12.32
N THR A 87 -5.21 4.40 -11.96
CA THR A 87 -5.88 4.64 -10.68
C THR A 87 -5.65 3.44 -9.77
N ALA A 88 -5.37 3.71 -8.51
CA ALA A 88 -5.13 2.65 -7.53
C ALA A 88 -6.40 2.35 -6.75
N SER A 89 -6.67 1.09 -6.55
CA SER A 89 -7.68 0.62 -5.60
C SER A 89 -7.03 -0.34 -4.62
N TYR A 90 -7.64 -0.48 -3.46
CA TYR A 90 -7.05 -1.21 -2.34
C TYR A 90 -8.02 -2.24 -1.79
N ASN A 91 -7.46 -3.33 -1.29
CA ASN A 91 -8.18 -4.26 -0.43
C ASN A 91 -7.29 -4.51 0.81
N PRO A 92 -7.68 -4.07 2.00
CA PRO A 92 -8.96 -3.40 2.36
C PRO A 92 -9.12 -2.03 1.69
N GLU A 93 -10.35 -1.71 1.37
CA GLU A 93 -10.68 -0.52 0.58
C GLU A 93 -10.28 0.79 1.27
N ASN A 94 -10.38 0.82 2.59
CA ASN A 94 -10.00 1.99 3.39
C ASN A 94 -8.47 2.11 3.57
N GLN A 95 -7.67 1.20 3.03
CA GLN A 95 -6.21 1.19 3.12
C GLN A 95 -5.68 0.97 4.55
N LEU A 96 -6.55 0.64 5.50
CA LEU A 96 -6.17 0.54 6.91
C LEU A 96 -5.97 -0.90 7.32
N VAL A 97 -4.94 -1.11 8.12
CA VAL A 97 -4.63 -2.40 8.76
C VAL A 97 -4.47 -2.14 10.25
N THR A 98 -5.23 -2.87 11.05
CA THR A 98 -5.08 -2.81 12.50
C THR A 98 -4.34 -4.06 12.97
N VAL A 99 -3.14 -3.85 13.49
CA VAL A 99 -2.35 -4.89 14.13
C VAL A 99 -2.75 -4.91 15.60
N THR A 100 -3.34 -6.02 16.05
CA THR A 100 -3.84 -6.12 17.42
C THR A 100 -2.88 -6.90 18.29
N ALA A 101 -2.78 -6.51 19.57
CA ALA A 101 -1.92 -7.20 20.51
C ALA A 101 -2.31 -8.67 20.68
N ASP A 102 -3.61 -8.97 20.63
CA ASP A 102 -4.10 -10.33 20.78
C ASP A 102 -3.64 -11.24 19.64
N ASP A 103 -3.57 -10.69 18.42
CA ASP A 103 -3.06 -11.44 17.27
C ASP A 103 -1.57 -11.75 17.42
N LEU A 104 -0.85 -10.94 18.18
CA LEU A 104 0.58 -11.06 18.35
C LEU A 104 0.98 -11.95 19.55
N TRP A 105 0.02 -12.29 20.41
CA TRP A 105 0.28 -13.17 21.55
C TRP A 105 0.05 -14.62 21.18
N ALA A 106 1.04 -15.46 21.41
CA ALA A 106 0.79 -16.89 21.52
C ALA A 106 1.24 -17.33 22.90
N ALA A 107 0.47 -18.22 23.49
CA ALA A 107 0.90 -18.90 24.68
C ALA A 107 2.22 -19.62 24.39
N PRO A 108 3.17 -19.59 25.32
CA PRO A 108 4.39 -20.37 25.15
C PRO A 108 4.03 -21.84 25.03
N ASP A 109 4.52 -22.46 23.96
CA ASP A 109 4.43 -23.90 23.84
C ASP A 109 5.42 -24.49 24.85
N ASN A 110 4.90 -25.21 25.80
CA ASN A 110 5.71 -25.83 26.85
C ASN A 110 6.74 -26.84 26.33
N ASN A 111 6.63 -27.19 25.05
CA ASN A 111 7.47 -28.23 24.47
C ASN A 111 8.60 -27.71 23.61
N ASN A 112 8.54 -26.46 23.19
CA ASN A 112 9.60 -25.91 22.35
C ASN A 112 9.70 -24.40 22.51
N MET A 113 10.59 -23.99 23.37
CA MET A 113 10.82 -22.58 23.70
C MET A 113 11.70 -21.85 22.69
N THR A 114 12.04 -22.47 21.58
CA THR A 114 13.07 -21.93 20.69
C THR A 114 12.59 -21.50 19.32
N THR A 115 11.37 -21.82 18.92
CA THR A 115 10.86 -21.40 17.62
C THR A 115 9.54 -20.71 17.76
N PHE A 116 9.61 -19.39 17.77
CA PHE A 116 8.41 -18.57 17.76
C PHE A 116 8.24 -18.01 16.34
N ASP A 117 7.70 -18.84 15.49
CA ASP A 117 7.45 -18.49 14.11
C ASP A 117 5.99 -18.04 13.97
N ASN A 118 5.60 -17.06 14.80
CA ASN A 118 4.22 -16.60 14.81
C ASN A 118 4.15 -15.12 14.52
N VAL A 119 4.52 -14.78 13.29
CA VAL A 119 4.26 -13.46 12.75
C VAL A 119 2.84 -13.48 12.17
N LYS A 120 1.97 -12.66 12.71
CA LYS A 120 0.64 -12.48 12.12
C LYS A 120 0.78 -11.68 10.85
N THR A 121 0.27 -12.20 9.75
CA THR A 121 0.33 -11.55 8.44
C THR A 121 -1.03 -10.96 8.08
N TYR A 122 -0.99 -9.69 7.69
CA TYR A 122 -2.16 -8.94 7.24
C TYR A 122 -1.97 -8.64 5.75
N PRO A 123 -2.83 -9.18 4.89
CA PRO A 123 -2.66 -8.95 3.45
C PRO A 123 -3.26 -7.61 3.03
N VAL A 124 -2.55 -6.93 2.13
CA VAL A 124 -3.06 -5.75 1.44
C VAL A 124 -2.82 -5.96 -0.04
N THR A 125 -3.84 -5.77 -0.86
CA THR A 125 -3.73 -5.85 -2.31
C THR A 125 -3.96 -4.47 -2.89
N ILE A 126 -3.06 -4.03 -3.78
CA ILE A 126 -3.18 -2.79 -4.52
C ILE A 126 -3.37 -3.15 -5.99
N THR A 127 -4.44 -2.67 -6.59
CA THR A 127 -4.70 -2.90 -8.01
C THR A 127 -4.63 -1.57 -8.75
N ASN A 128 -3.73 -1.49 -9.73
CA ASN A 128 -3.68 -0.33 -10.62
C ASN A 128 -4.45 -0.64 -11.90
N THR A 129 -5.42 0.20 -12.14
CA THR A 129 -6.25 0.11 -13.33
C THR A 129 -5.84 1.17 -14.32
N PHE A 130 -5.51 0.73 -15.52
CA PHE A 130 -5.12 1.63 -16.60
C PHE A 130 -6.29 2.54 -16.96
N VAL A 131 -6.03 3.83 -17.00
CA VAL A 131 -7.02 4.81 -17.43
C VAL A 131 -6.68 5.20 -18.84
N ALA A 132 -7.46 4.70 -19.78
CA ALA A 132 -7.29 5.08 -21.15
C ALA A 132 -7.74 6.53 -21.32
N VAL A 133 -6.81 7.39 -21.76
CA VAL A 133 -7.17 8.73 -22.17
C VAL A 133 -7.76 8.59 -23.56
N SER A 134 -9.08 8.74 -23.68
CA SER A 134 -9.67 8.76 -24.98
C SER A 134 -9.15 9.99 -25.72
N ALA A 135 -8.62 9.75 -26.91
CA ALA A 135 -8.19 10.84 -27.75
C ALA A 135 -9.41 11.74 -28.05
N LEU A 136 -9.30 12.98 -27.61
CA LEU A 136 -10.36 13.94 -27.93
C LEU A 136 -10.27 14.31 -29.38
N PRO A 137 -11.40 14.28 -30.08
CA PRO A 137 -11.36 14.64 -31.50
C PRO A 137 -10.90 16.08 -31.66
N MET A 138 -9.92 16.26 -32.46
CA MET A 138 -9.40 17.59 -32.81
C MET A 138 -10.34 18.22 -33.77
N THR A 139 -11.32 18.92 -33.26
CA THR A 139 -12.28 19.62 -34.11
C THR A 139 -11.90 21.08 -34.18
N GLY A 140 -11.24 21.49 -35.24
CA GLY A 140 -10.87 22.86 -35.39
C GLY A 140 -9.81 23.35 -34.42
N GLY A 141 -9.01 24.31 -34.86
CA GLY A 141 -7.91 24.80 -34.05
C GLY A 141 -8.32 25.53 -32.78
N ALA A 142 -9.50 26.10 -32.80
CA ALA A 142 -9.95 26.93 -31.68
C ALA A 142 -10.21 26.12 -30.41
N THR A 143 -10.56 24.89 -30.56
CA THR A 143 -10.89 24.03 -29.40
C THR A 143 -9.67 23.39 -28.80
N THR A 144 -8.55 23.47 -29.44
CA THR A 144 -7.35 22.78 -28.99
C THR A 144 -6.87 23.28 -27.67
N ARG A 145 -6.94 24.57 -27.43
CA ARG A 145 -6.44 25.13 -26.17
C ARG A 145 -7.30 24.74 -24.97
N ASP A 146 -8.57 24.43 -25.20
CA ASP A 146 -9.45 24.00 -24.13
C ASP A 146 -9.04 22.65 -23.59
N TRP A 147 -8.46 21.83 -24.43
CA TRP A 147 -7.94 20.55 -24.01
C TRP A 147 -6.70 20.65 -23.19
N LEU A 148 -5.90 21.64 -23.44
CA LEU A 148 -4.64 21.82 -22.75
C LEU A 148 -4.84 22.28 -21.31
N VAL A 149 -6.00 22.77 -21.01
CA VAL A 149 -6.30 23.21 -19.65
C VAL A 149 -6.40 22.05 -18.68
N TYR A 150 -6.62 20.90 -19.20
CA TYR A 150 -6.66 19.80 -18.37
C TYR A 150 -5.54 18.87 -18.50
N GLY A 151 -4.83 19.31 -19.13
CA GLY A 151 -3.83 18.55 -19.12
C GLY A 151 -3.02 18.01 -18.36
N GLY A 152 -3.15 18.65 -18.77
CA GLY A 152 -2.66 18.25 -18.52
C GLY A 152 -2.68 17.55 -18.26
N GLY A 153 -3.03 17.68 -18.60
CA GLY A 153 -3.36 17.12 -18.35
C GLY A 153 -3.54 16.35 -17.95
N PHE A 154 -3.66 16.27 -18.01
CA PHE A 154 -4.09 15.53 -17.49
C PHE A 154 -3.86 15.27 -16.50
N GLY A 155 -3.80 15.77 -16.38
CA GLY A 155 -3.91 15.59 -15.61
C GLY A 155 -4.41 15.42 -15.08
N LEU A 156 -4.92 15.44 -15.29
CA LEU A 156 -5.61 15.11 -14.77
C LEU A 156 -6.15 14.51 -14.35
N LEU A 157 -6.30 14.45 -14.59
CA LEU A 157 -6.84 13.73 -14.21
C LEU A 157 -6.64 13.15 -13.24
N ALA A 158 -6.23 13.50 -13.00
CA ALA A 158 -6.22 12.95 -12.25
C ALA A 158 -6.40 13.04 -11.51
N ALA A 159 -6.65 13.33 -11.83
CA ALA A 159 -7.05 13.28 -11.42
C ALA A 159 -7.70 13.23 -11.18
N LEU A 160 -8.01 13.43 -11.50
CA LEU A 160 -8.69 13.22 -11.35
C LEU A 160 -9.06 12.62 -10.67
N VAL A 161 -9.01 12.61 -10.65
CA VAL A 161 -9.28 11.94 -10.15
C VAL A 161 -9.08 11.94 -8.84
N ARG A 162 -9.11 12.36 -8.31
CA ARG A 162 -9.13 12.48 -7.22
C ARG A 162 -9.52 13.25 -6.80
N ILE A 163 -9.66 12.95 -8.01
CA ILE A 163 -9.99 13.22 -8.27
C ILE A 163 -10.28 13.16 -8.62
N GLY A 164 -10.14 13.08 -9.13
CA GLY A 164 -10.51 13.12 -9.83
C GLY A 164 -10.62 13.12 -10.17
N TYR A 165 -10.69 13.52 -10.62
CA TYR A 165 -10.66 13.63 -11.30
C TYR A 165 -10.51 14.16 -11.16
N PHE A 166 -10.36 14.74 -11.47
CA PHE A 166 -10.27 15.34 -11.92
C PHE A 166 -10.21 15.85 -12.27
N ILE A 167 -10.23 16.22 -12.56
CA ILE A 167 -10.24 16.86 -13.26
C ILE A 167 -10.53 17.21 -13.78
N TRP A 168 -10.88 17.41 -14.15
CA TRP A 168 -11.15 17.88 -14.89
C TRP A 168 -11.72 18.52 -14.65
N ARG A 169 -11.82 19.07 -14.57
CA ARG A 169 -12.35 19.80 -14.67
C ARG A 169 -12.60 20.71 -14.47
N LYS A 170 -12.42 21.33 -14.34
CA LYS A 170 -12.86 22.41 -14.36
C LYS A 170 -12.92 23.26 -15.18
N ARG A 171 -13.17 23.78 -15.48
CA ARG A 171 -13.28 24.73 -16.39
C ARG A 171 -14.26 25.64 -16.45
#